data_471870ef890fa4c51a9f5d2d40c6e5f5
#
_entry.id   471870ef890fa4c51a9f5d2d40c6e5f5
#
_cell.length_a   1.000
_cell.length_b   1.000
_cell.length_c   1.000
_cell.angle_alpha   90.00
_cell.angle_beta   90.00
_cell.angle_gamma   90.00
#
_symmetry.space_group_name_H-M   'P 1'
#
loop_
_entity.id
_entity.type
_entity.pdbx_description
1 polymer ?
#
loop_
_entity_poly.entity_id
_entity_poly.type
_entity_poly.pdbx_seq_one_letter_code
_entity_poly.pdbx_strand_id
1 'polypeptide(L)'
;MAELIDQAELTSLFCARPQNFAWFLGAGTSRSAGLPTATDVIWDLKRRHYCREENQEIARQDVQNEAVQARIQSFMDARGFPEQWADDEYATYFEKIFGVDRERQRRYLKGMLSEDRVALSVGNRVLYALISSGLTRIVFSTNFDTVVEKGVAEVSGGSLSAFHLEGSSAANQALNNEEFPIYCKLHGD
;
A
#
# COMPACT_ATOMS: atom_id res chain seq x y z
N MET A 1 -29.66 -5.24 12.79
CA MET A 1 -28.31 -5.10 13.36
C MET A 1 -27.41 -6.04 12.58
N ALA A 2 -26.28 -5.59 12.06
CA ALA A 2 -25.31 -6.50 11.48
C ALA A 2 -24.73 -7.35 12.61
N GLU A 3 -24.79 -8.65 12.48
CA GLU A 3 -24.14 -9.60 13.41
C GLU A 3 -22.62 -9.47 13.23
N LEU A 4 -21.91 -9.21 14.32
CA LEU A 4 -20.45 -9.15 14.32
C LEU A 4 -19.96 -10.61 14.34
N ILE A 5 -19.27 -11.00 13.28
CA ILE A 5 -18.62 -12.31 13.16
C ILE A 5 -17.28 -12.21 13.88
N ASP A 6 -16.97 -13.15 14.76
CA ASP A 6 -15.68 -13.23 15.42
C ASP A 6 -14.60 -13.87 14.50
N GLN A 7 -13.33 -13.77 14.90
CA GLN A 7 -12.22 -14.28 14.08
C GLN A 7 -12.28 -15.80 13.88
N ALA A 8 -12.72 -16.56 14.87
CA ALA A 8 -12.80 -18.01 14.79
C ALA A 8 -13.91 -18.46 13.84
N GLU A 9 -15.06 -17.77 13.89
CA GLU A 9 -16.17 -17.99 13.00
C GLU A 9 -15.80 -17.62 11.54
N LEU A 10 -15.17 -16.46 11.32
CA LEU A 10 -14.67 -16.08 10.00
C LEU A 10 -13.69 -17.11 9.44
N THR A 11 -12.76 -17.60 10.27
CA THR A 11 -11.80 -18.64 9.88
C THR A 11 -12.50 -19.91 9.48
N SER A 12 -13.51 -20.34 10.26
CA SER A 12 -14.29 -21.54 9.97
C SER A 12 -15.07 -21.43 8.67
N LEU A 13 -15.69 -20.28 8.42
CA LEU A 13 -16.41 -20.00 7.17
C LEU A 13 -15.46 -20.01 5.96
N PHE A 14 -14.28 -19.38 6.09
CA PHE A 14 -13.27 -19.38 5.04
C PHE A 14 -12.76 -20.79 4.75
N CYS A 15 -12.45 -21.58 5.77
CA CYS A 15 -11.99 -22.96 5.59
C CYS A 15 -13.06 -23.84 4.92
N ALA A 16 -14.33 -23.62 5.25
CA ALA A 16 -15.43 -24.40 4.69
C ALA A 16 -15.72 -24.07 3.22
N ARG A 17 -15.59 -22.79 2.84
CA ARG A 17 -15.97 -22.29 1.48
C ARG A 17 -15.04 -21.16 1.04
N PRO A 18 -13.73 -21.40 0.83
CA PRO A 18 -12.78 -20.36 0.49
C PRO A 18 -13.13 -19.62 -0.82
N GLN A 19 -13.78 -20.30 -1.76
CA GLN A 19 -14.21 -19.72 -3.02
C GLN A 19 -15.29 -18.63 -2.90
N ASN A 20 -15.95 -18.52 -1.74
CA ASN A 20 -16.96 -17.48 -1.50
C ASN A 20 -16.36 -16.17 -1.00
N PHE A 21 -15.04 -16.11 -0.85
CA PHE A 21 -14.33 -14.94 -0.35
C PHE A 21 -13.51 -14.30 -1.46
N ALA A 22 -13.52 -12.98 -1.49
CA ALA A 22 -12.57 -12.15 -2.23
C ALA A 22 -11.73 -11.36 -1.22
N TRP A 23 -10.48 -11.14 -1.55
CA TRP A 23 -9.58 -10.33 -0.73
C TRP A 23 -9.47 -8.92 -1.30
N PHE A 24 -9.52 -7.93 -0.42
CA PHE A 24 -9.30 -6.54 -0.77
C PHE A 24 -8.05 -6.05 -0.03
N LEU A 25 -6.98 -5.77 -0.80
CA LEU A 25 -5.67 -5.43 -0.27
C LEU A 25 -5.43 -3.93 -0.40
N GLY A 26 -5.07 -3.30 0.70
CA GLY A 26 -4.65 -1.92 0.76
C GLY A 26 -3.19 -1.78 1.20
N ALA A 27 -2.74 -0.54 1.40
CA ALA A 27 -1.36 -0.20 1.76
C ALA A 27 -0.82 -0.93 3.00
N GLY A 28 -1.69 -1.39 3.91
CA GLY A 28 -1.30 -2.19 5.07
C GLY A 28 -0.62 -3.50 4.71
N THR A 29 -0.98 -4.13 3.60
CA THR A 29 -0.34 -5.36 3.11
C THR A 29 1.10 -5.10 2.70
N SER A 30 1.37 -4.01 2.01
CA SER A 30 2.71 -3.61 1.58
C SER A 30 3.52 -3.04 2.76
N ARG A 31 2.87 -2.36 3.70
CA ARG A 31 3.51 -1.89 4.94
C ARG A 31 4.05 -3.06 5.77
N SER A 32 3.30 -4.15 5.89
CA SER A 32 3.76 -5.35 6.59
C SER A 32 4.95 -6.03 5.92
N ALA A 33 5.20 -5.73 4.65
CA ALA A 33 6.38 -6.14 3.90
C ALA A 33 7.51 -5.09 3.90
N GLY A 34 7.36 -3.98 4.64
CA GLY A 34 8.39 -2.95 4.80
C GLY A 34 8.27 -1.74 3.86
N LEU A 35 7.25 -1.66 3.02
CA LEU A 35 7.02 -0.47 2.19
C LEU A 35 6.26 0.62 2.98
N PRO A 36 6.58 1.90 2.73
CA PRO A 36 5.89 3.01 3.38
C PRO A 36 4.45 3.15 2.85
N THR A 37 3.55 3.58 3.73
CA THR A 37 2.20 4.02 3.37
C THR A 37 2.21 5.48 2.89
N ALA A 38 1.08 5.96 2.34
CA ALA A 38 0.91 7.38 2.01
C ALA A 38 1.18 8.29 3.21
N THR A 39 0.74 7.89 4.40
CA THR A 39 1.03 8.60 5.66
C THR A 39 2.53 8.68 5.95
N ASP A 40 3.26 7.59 5.77
CA ASP A 40 4.71 7.57 5.98
C ASP A 40 5.42 8.49 4.97
N VAL A 41 4.92 8.55 3.73
CA VAL A 41 5.40 9.46 2.68
C VAL A 41 5.13 10.92 3.08
N ILE A 42 3.91 11.26 3.50
CA ILE A 42 3.55 12.62 3.96
C ILE A 42 4.47 13.04 5.10
N TRP A 43 4.69 12.21 6.10
CA TRP A 43 5.57 12.53 7.21
C TRP A 43 7.05 12.68 6.80
N ASP A 44 7.54 11.91 5.83
CA ASP A 44 8.89 12.13 5.28
C ASP A 44 8.98 13.47 4.54
N LEU A 45 7.94 13.87 3.81
CA LEU A 45 7.86 15.17 3.14
C LEU A 45 7.83 16.33 4.15
N LYS A 46 6.98 16.25 5.18
CA LYS A 46 6.93 17.23 6.28
C LYS A 46 8.29 17.38 6.94
N ARG A 47 8.92 16.26 7.31
CA ARG A 47 10.25 16.25 7.92
C ARG A 47 11.28 16.94 7.03
N ARG A 48 11.35 16.58 5.74
CA ARG A 48 12.31 17.17 4.78
C ARG A 48 12.11 18.68 4.62
N HIS A 49 10.86 19.12 4.54
CA HIS A 49 10.54 20.54 4.45
C HIS A 49 10.97 21.26 5.72
N TYR A 50 10.57 20.73 6.88
CA TYR A 50 10.96 21.26 8.19
C TYR A 50 12.49 21.36 8.35
N CYS A 51 13.21 20.28 8.08
CA CYS A 51 14.67 20.24 8.21
C CYS A 51 15.36 21.27 7.31
N ARG A 52 14.85 21.47 6.11
CA ARG A 52 15.38 22.46 5.16
C ARG A 52 15.16 23.90 5.63
N GLU A 53 13.95 24.22 6.08
CA GLU A 53 13.58 25.59 6.49
C GLU A 53 14.21 25.99 7.83
N GLU A 54 14.30 25.08 8.77
CA GLU A 54 14.85 25.33 10.10
C GLU A 54 16.36 25.02 10.20
N ASN A 55 16.98 24.56 9.11
CA ASN A 55 18.39 24.13 9.06
C ASN A 55 18.73 23.15 10.21
N GLN A 56 17.84 22.18 10.43
CA GLN A 56 17.96 21.14 11.45
C GLN A 56 17.96 19.77 10.80
N GLU A 57 18.55 18.79 11.48
CA GLU A 57 18.49 17.39 11.09
C GLU A 57 17.58 16.60 12.02
N ILE A 58 16.63 15.86 11.45
CA ILE A 58 15.80 14.89 12.14
C ILE A 58 15.95 13.58 11.38
N ALA A 59 16.38 12.52 12.03
CA ALA A 59 16.48 11.22 11.40
C ALA A 59 15.09 10.69 11.01
N ARG A 60 15.02 9.90 9.93
CA ARG A 60 13.73 9.38 9.45
C ARG A 60 13.00 8.55 10.52
N GLN A 61 13.72 7.78 11.32
CA GLN A 61 13.18 6.97 12.40
C GLN A 61 12.57 7.81 13.53
N ASP A 62 13.09 9.02 13.77
CA ASP A 62 12.62 9.89 14.85
C ASP A 62 11.25 10.50 14.55
N VAL A 63 10.82 10.46 13.28
CA VAL A 63 9.47 10.91 12.87
C VAL A 63 8.36 10.05 13.45
N GLN A 64 8.66 8.87 13.97
CA GLN A 64 7.68 8.04 14.69
C GLN A 64 7.40 8.55 16.12
N ASN A 65 8.20 9.50 16.61
CA ASN A 65 8.00 10.09 17.94
C ASN A 65 6.92 11.17 17.88
N GLU A 66 5.90 11.06 18.74
CA GLU A 66 4.76 11.98 18.77
C GLU A 66 5.17 13.44 19.03
N ALA A 67 6.17 13.66 19.89
CA ALA A 67 6.65 15.03 20.17
C ALA A 67 7.36 15.65 18.96
N VAL A 68 8.07 14.83 18.16
CA VAL A 68 8.67 15.26 16.90
C VAL A 68 7.59 15.57 15.88
N GLN A 69 6.59 14.71 15.76
CA GLN A 69 5.44 14.94 14.87
C GLN A 69 4.69 16.22 15.24
N ALA A 70 4.38 16.41 16.53
CA ALA A 70 3.68 17.61 17.01
C ALA A 70 4.46 18.89 16.68
N ARG A 71 5.79 18.88 16.86
CA ARG A 71 6.66 20.00 16.52
C ARG A 71 6.64 20.31 15.03
N ILE A 72 6.79 19.29 14.20
CA ILE A 72 6.77 19.43 12.74
C ILE A 72 5.39 19.93 12.29
N GLN A 73 4.30 19.36 12.82
CA GLN A 73 2.94 19.77 12.48
C GLN A 73 2.66 21.21 12.84
N SER A 74 2.99 21.65 14.08
CA SER A 74 2.84 23.05 14.49
C SER A 74 3.59 24.02 13.59
N PHE A 75 4.77 23.62 13.09
CA PHE A 75 5.52 24.41 12.12
C PHE A 75 4.80 24.52 10.78
N MET A 76 4.17 23.43 10.31
CA MET A 76 3.40 23.40 9.07
C MET A 76 2.13 24.22 9.19
N ASP A 77 1.39 24.08 10.29
CA ASP A 77 0.15 24.83 10.58
C ASP A 77 0.40 26.33 10.56
N ALA A 78 1.49 26.79 11.20
CA ALA A 78 1.88 28.20 11.22
C ALA A 78 2.21 28.77 9.81
N ARG A 79 2.42 27.93 8.82
CA ARG A 79 2.75 28.31 7.42
C ARG A 79 1.61 28.04 6.43
N GLY A 80 0.43 27.70 6.92
CA GLY A 80 -0.78 27.50 6.12
C GLY A 80 -0.72 26.23 5.24
N PHE A 81 -0.04 25.19 5.71
CA PHE A 81 -0.17 23.86 5.12
C PHE A 81 -1.49 23.22 5.57
N PRO A 82 -2.00 22.24 4.83
CA PRO A 82 -3.20 21.50 5.21
C PRO A 82 -3.07 20.88 6.61
N GLU A 83 -4.19 20.83 7.31
CA GLU A 83 -4.28 20.06 8.56
C GLU A 83 -3.99 18.58 8.31
N GLN A 84 -3.54 17.89 9.34
CA GLN A 84 -3.32 16.46 9.27
C GLN A 84 -4.63 15.74 8.92
N TRP A 85 -4.58 14.84 7.95
CA TRP A 85 -5.71 14.06 7.42
C TRP A 85 -6.67 14.84 6.51
N ALA A 86 -6.35 16.07 6.11
CA ALA A 86 -7.10 16.75 5.07
C ALA A 86 -7.02 16.00 3.73
N ASP A 87 -8.10 16.01 2.96
CA ASP A 87 -8.20 15.26 1.68
C ASP A 87 -7.13 15.67 0.66
N ASP A 88 -6.70 16.94 0.71
CA ASP A 88 -5.68 17.50 -0.17
C ASP A 88 -4.26 17.47 0.42
N GLU A 89 -4.08 16.92 1.62
CA GLU A 89 -2.80 16.94 2.34
C GLU A 89 -1.67 16.38 1.48
N TYR A 90 -1.84 15.19 0.92
CA TYR A 90 -0.85 14.52 0.09
C TYR A 90 -0.46 15.35 -1.14
N ALA A 91 -1.45 15.80 -1.90
CA ALA A 91 -1.24 16.57 -3.12
C ALA A 91 -0.53 17.90 -2.84
N THR A 92 -0.97 18.61 -1.80
CA THR A 92 -0.42 19.91 -1.41
C THR A 92 1.04 19.81 -0.99
N TYR A 93 1.43 18.80 -0.20
CA TYR A 93 2.83 18.61 0.18
C TYR A 93 3.71 18.27 -1.03
N PHE A 94 3.23 17.43 -1.95
CA PHE A 94 3.96 17.14 -3.18
C PHE A 94 4.16 18.39 -4.03
N GLU A 95 3.12 19.17 -4.23
CA GLU A 95 3.19 20.41 -5.01
C GLU A 95 4.13 21.45 -4.37
N LYS A 96 4.00 21.69 -3.07
CA LYS A 96 4.83 22.68 -2.36
C LYS A 96 6.31 22.29 -2.27
N ILE A 97 6.63 20.99 -2.22
CA ILE A 97 8.01 20.53 -2.07
C ILE A 97 8.71 20.33 -3.41
N PHE A 98 8.01 19.80 -4.40
CA PHE A 98 8.57 19.46 -5.71
C PHE A 98 8.13 20.42 -6.83
N GLY A 99 7.08 21.23 -6.61
CA GLY A 99 6.48 22.05 -7.65
C GLY A 99 5.92 21.20 -8.78
N VAL A 100 6.04 21.70 -10.01
CA VAL A 100 5.57 21.01 -11.23
C VAL A 100 6.55 19.97 -11.77
N ASP A 101 7.67 19.74 -11.07
CA ASP A 101 8.71 18.80 -11.50
C ASP A 101 8.28 17.35 -11.25
N ARG A 102 7.52 16.80 -12.20
CA ARG A 102 7.01 15.42 -12.14
C ARG A 102 8.13 14.37 -12.11
N GLU A 103 9.26 14.64 -12.74
CA GLU A 103 10.39 13.71 -12.76
C GLU A 103 11.03 13.59 -11.37
N ARG A 104 11.14 14.70 -10.67
CA ARG A 104 11.62 14.72 -9.28
C ARG A 104 10.65 14.04 -8.33
N GLN A 105 9.34 14.23 -8.51
CA GLN A 105 8.30 13.53 -7.76
C GLN A 105 8.40 12.02 -7.97
N ARG A 106 8.46 11.57 -9.24
CA ARG A 106 8.60 10.16 -9.59
C ARG A 106 9.85 9.53 -9.01
N ARG A 107 11.00 10.21 -9.11
CA ARG A 107 12.26 9.74 -8.55
C ARG A 107 12.21 9.60 -7.03
N TYR A 108 11.56 10.54 -6.36
CA TYR A 108 11.35 10.47 -4.91
C TYR A 108 10.49 9.25 -4.54
N LEU A 109 9.34 9.08 -5.19
CA LEU A 109 8.44 7.94 -4.94
C LEU A 109 9.14 6.61 -5.24
N LYS A 110 9.84 6.51 -6.37
CA LYS A 110 10.61 5.31 -6.70
C LYS A 110 11.66 4.97 -5.63
N GLY A 111 12.32 5.97 -5.06
CA GLY A 111 13.25 5.76 -3.95
C GLY A 111 12.58 5.38 -2.63
N MET A 112 11.37 5.86 -2.39
CA MET A 112 10.57 5.51 -1.19
C MET A 112 9.98 4.11 -1.28
N LEU A 113 9.50 3.74 -2.46
CA LEU A 113 8.84 2.46 -2.77
C LEU A 113 9.84 1.43 -3.33
N SER A 114 11.15 1.62 -3.08
CA SER A 114 12.16 0.68 -3.56
C SER A 114 11.93 -0.70 -2.95
N GLU A 115 11.69 -1.66 -3.82
CA GLU A 115 11.38 -3.04 -3.48
C GLU A 115 12.60 -3.83 -2.97
N ASP A 116 13.81 -3.26 -3.05
CA ASP A 116 15.04 -3.85 -2.50
C ASP A 116 14.98 -4.02 -0.98
N ARG A 117 14.01 -3.38 -0.32
CA ARG A 117 13.80 -3.41 1.13
C ARG A 117 12.61 -4.28 1.55
N VAL A 118 11.95 -4.91 0.60
CA VAL A 118 10.78 -5.76 0.89
C VAL A 118 11.23 -7.02 1.61
N ALA A 119 10.66 -7.24 2.79
CA ALA A 119 10.80 -8.47 3.56
C ALA A 119 9.41 -9.00 3.90
N LEU A 120 9.04 -10.12 3.31
CA LEU A 120 7.71 -10.69 3.50
C LEU A 120 7.47 -11.08 4.96
N SER A 121 6.45 -10.51 5.58
CA SER A 121 5.96 -10.96 6.89
C SER A 121 5.34 -12.36 6.82
N VAL A 122 5.12 -12.98 7.96
CA VAL A 122 4.41 -14.27 8.02
C VAL A 122 3.02 -14.16 7.40
N GLY A 123 2.29 -13.06 7.68
CA GLY A 123 0.97 -12.81 7.09
C GLY A 123 1.01 -12.72 5.57
N ASN A 124 2.01 -12.02 5.00
CA ASN A 124 2.21 -11.97 3.56
C ASN A 124 2.43 -13.37 2.96
N ARG A 125 3.33 -14.17 3.58
CA ARG A 125 3.64 -15.53 3.10
C ARG A 125 2.41 -16.43 3.13
N VAL A 126 1.60 -16.37 4.19
CA VAL A 126 0.35 -17.13 4.29
C VAL A 126 -0.64 -16.70 3.20
N LEU A 127 -0.88 -15.39 3.03
CA LEU A 127 -1.77 -14.88 1.98
C LEU A 127 -1.33 -15.35 0.60
N TYR A 128 -0.03 -15.23 0.30
CA TYR A 128 0.49 -15.60 -1.02
C TYR A 128 0.46 -17.11 -1.25
N ALA A 129 0.62 -17.92 -0.21
CA ALA A 129 0.40 -19.37 -0.28
C ALA A 129 -1.08 -19.71 -0.56
N LEU A 130 -2.02 -18.99 0.05
CA LEU A 130 -3.46 -19.16 -0.23
C LEU A 130 -3.81 -18.79 -1.68
N ILE A 131 -3.21 -17.73 -2.22
CA ILE A 131 -3.37 -17.33 -3.62
C ILE A 131 -2.81 -18.42 -4.55
N SER A 132 -1.58 -18.86 -4.31
CA SER A 132 -0.89 -19.84 -5.13
C SER A 132 -1.55 -21.22 -5.13
N SER A 133 -2.16 -21.61 -4.00
CA SER A 133 -2.88 -22.90 -3.87
C SER A 133 -4.29 -22.88 -4.46
N GLY A 134 -4.76 -21.72 -4.96
CA GLY A 134 -6.11 -21.56 -5.49
C GLY A 134 -7.21 -21.49 -4.42
N LEU A 135 -6.87 -21.47 -3.13
CA LEU A 135 -7.83 -21.25 -2.04
C LEU A 135 -8.34 -19.80 -2.04
N THR A 136 -7.53 -18.85 -2.48
CA THR A 136 -7.92 -17.47 -2.74
C THR A 136 -8.05 -17.27 -4.23
N ARG A 137 -9.28 -17.11 -4.74
CA ARG A 137 -9.56 -17.04 -6.17
C ARG A 137 -9.56 -15.63 -6.73
N ILE A 138 -10.03 -14.65 -5.93
CA ILE A 138 -10.21 -13.26 -6.34
C ILE A 138 -9.52 -12.34 -5.35
N VAL A 139 -8.64 -11.49 -5.87
CA VAL A 139 -7.89 -10.51 -5.10
C VAL A 139 -8.00 -9.15 -5.80
N PHE A 140 -8.44 -8.14 -5.07
CA PHE A 140 -8.40 -6.75 -5.49
C PHE A 140 -7.32 -6.01 -4.71
N SER A 141 -6.60 -5.12 -5.36
CA SER A 141 -5.59 -4.29 -4.72
C SER A 141 -5.70 -2.83 -5.12
N THR A 142 -5.58 -1.94 -4.15
CA THR A 142 -5.39 -0.50 -4.38
C THR A 142 -3.92 -0.08 -4.36
N ASN A 143 -3.00 -1.03 -4.23
CA ASN A 143 -1.57 -0.75 -4.16
C ASN A 143 -0.96 -0.64 -5.56
N PHE A 144 -0.01 0.28 -5.71
CA PHE A 144 0.75 0.48 -6.95
C PHE A 144 1.99 -0.43 -7.05
N ASP A 145 2.44 -0.97 -5.91
CA ASP A 145 3.63 -1.81 -5.84
C ASP A 145 3.39 -3.21 -6.43
N THR A 146 4.47 -3.98 -6.60
CA THR A 146 4.45 -5.37 -7.11
C THR A 146 4.75 -6.40 -6.01
N VAL A 147 4.49 -6.04 -4.74
CA VAL A 147 4.79 -6.91 -3.59
C VAL A 147 4.00 -8.22 -3.65
N VAL A 148 2.74 -8.17 -4.10
CA VAL A 148 1.89 -9.36 -4.21
C VAL A 148 2.43 -10.31 -5.27
N GLU A 149 2.73 -9.80 -6.47
CA GLU A 149 3.25 -10.58 -7.59
C GLU A 149 4.60 -11.23 -7.25
N LYS A 150 5.53 -10.43 -6.70
CA LYS A 150 6.84 -10.91 -6.26
C LYS A 150 6.75 -11.87 -5.10
N GLY A 151 5.86 -11.59 -4.15
CA GLY A 151 5.64 -12.46 -3.01
C GLY A 151 5.06 -13.82 -3.39
N VAL A 152 4.12 -13.85 -4.34
CA VAL A 152 3.62 -15.12 -4.90
C VAL A 152 4.75 -15.89 -5.59
N ALA A 153 5.56 -15.20 -6.39
CA ALA A 153 6.71 -15.84 -7.04
C ALA A 153 7.73 -16.41 -6.04
N GLU A 154 8.02 -15.66 -4.95
CA GLU A 154 8.93 -16.12 -3.89
C GLU A 154 8.40 -17.36 -3.15
N VAL A 155 7.10 -17.38 -2.85
CA VAL A 155 6.48 -18.43 -2.05
C VAL A 155 6.23 -19.71 -2.84
N SER A 156 5.85 -19.59 -4.13
CA SER A 156 5.40 -20.72 -4.94
C SER A 156 6.32 -21.08 -6.10
N GLY A 157 7.27 -20.20 -6.44
CA GLY A 157 8.06 -20.33 -7.67
C GLY A 157 7.27 -20.05 -8.96
N GLY A 158 5.97 -19.70 -8.83
CA GLY A 158 5.08 -19.38 -9.95
C GLY A 158 5.07 -17.90 -10.28
N SER A 159 4.19 -17.51 -11.19
CA SER A 159 3.93 -16.11 -11.54
C SER A 159 2.46 -15.76 -11.31
N LEU A 160 2.21 -14.53 -10.89
CA LEU A 160 0.87 -13.96 -10.77
C LEU A 160 0.78 -12.76 -11.71
N SER A 161 -0.16 -12.82 -12.66
CA SER A 161 -0.43 -11.70 -13.56
C SER A 161 -1.48 -10.78 -12.97
N ALA A 162 -1.20 -9.48 -12.99
CA ALA A 162 -2.17 -8.47 -12.58
C ALA A 162 -3.07 -8.07 -13.76
N PHE A 163 -4.37 -7.97 -13.50
CA PHE A 163 -5.31 -7.30 -14.38
C PHE A 163 -5.48 -5.86 -13.93
N HIS A 164 -5.44 -4.91 -14.85
CA HIS A 164 -5.68 -3.50 -14.59
C HIS A 164 -7.11 -3.11 -15.01
N LEU A 165 -7.66 -2.06 -14.43
CA LEU A 165 -9.01 -1.59 -14.75
C LEU A 165 -9.20 -1.31 -16.25
N GLU A 166 -8.19 -0.80 -16.92
CA GLU A 166 -8.19 -0.57 -18.37
C GLU A 166 -8.28 -1.87 -19.19
N GLY A 167 -7.93 -3.01 -18.58
CA GLY A 167 -8.02 -4.36 -19.13
C GLY A 167 -9.20 -5.18 -18.60
N SER A 168 -10.30 -4.55 -18.18
CA SER A 168 -11.46 -5.22 -17.56
C SER A 168 -12.05 -6.35 -18.41
N SER A 169 -11.94 -6.27 -19.74
CA SER A 169 -12.37 -7.36 -20.65
C SER A 169 -11.56 -8.64 -20.45
N ALA A 170 -10.24 -8.54 -20.22
CA ALA A 170 -9.38 -9.68 -19.98
C ALA A 170 -9.68 -10.33 -18.62
N ALA A 171 -9.90 -9.51 -17.57
CA ALA A 171 -10.31 -10.01 -16.26
C ALA A 171 -11.68 -10.71 -16.30
N ASN A 172 -12.65 -10.16 -17.05
CA ASN A 172 -13.95 -10.80 -17.27
C ASN A 172 -13.84 -12.11 -18.05
N GLN A 173 -12.96 -12.18 -19.04
CA GLN A 173 -12.71 -13.40 -19.79
C GLN A 173 -12.09 -14.48 -18.89
N ALA A 174 -11.08 -14.12 -18.09
CA ALA A 174 -10.46 -15.03 -17.13
C ALA A 174 -11.48 -15.54 -16.09
N LEU A 175 -12.38 -14.65 -15.60
CA LEU A 175 -13.46 -15.04 -14.70
C LEU A 175 -14.43 -16.03 -15.35
N ASN A 176 -14.84 -15.78 -16.57
CA ASN A 176 -15.76 -16.67 -17.31
C ASN A 176 -15.14 -18.02 -17.66
N ASN A 177 -13.81 -18.05 -17.85
CA ASN A 177 -13.04 -19.27 -18.11
C ASN A 177 -12.60 -19.99 -16.84
N GLU A 178 -12.92 -19.46 -15.65
CA GLU A 178 -12.47 -19.96 -14.35
C GLU A 178 -10.92 -20.04 -14.21
N GLU A 179 -10.21 -19.09 -14.84
CA GLU A 179 -8.74 -18.99 -14.81
C GLU A 179 -8.28 -18.28 -13.52
N PHE A 180 -8.30 -19.00 -12.41
CA PHE A 180 -7.91 -18.47 -11.10
C PHE A 180 -6.43 -18.71 -10.76
N PRO A 181 -5.81 -17.85 -9.93
CA PRO A 181 -6.38 -16.67 -9.25
C PRO A 181 -6.52 -15.45 -10.18
N ILE A 182 -7.56 -14.64 -9.95
CA ILE A 182 -7.75 -13.33 -10.59
C ILE A 182 -7.25 -12.26 -9.62
N TYR A 183 -6.19 -11.57 -10.00
CA TYR A 183 -5.62 -10.45 -9.25
C TYR A 183 -5.83 -9.14 -10.03
N CYS A 184 -6.64 -8.26 -9.48
CA CYS A 184 -6.98 -6.97 -10.10
C CYS A 184 -6.37 -5.81 -9.33
N LYS A 185 -5.57 -4.98 -10.01
CA LYS A 185 -5.16 -3.67 -9.53
C LYS A 185 -6.23 -2.64 -9.90
N LEU A 186 -6.79 -1.97 -8.88
CA LEU A 186 -7.85 -0.99 -9.03
C LEU A 186 -7.33 0.41 -9.37
N HIS A 187 -6.05 0.63 -9.26
CA HIS A 187 -5.34 1.82 -9.72
C HIS A 187 -4.27 1.40 -10.71
N GLY A 188 -3.95 2.28 -11.67
CA GLY A 188 -2.84 2.09 -12.61
C GLY A 188 -1.47 2.09 -11.91
N ASP A 189 -0.45 1.53 -12.58
CA ASP A 189 0.94 1.52 -12.12
C ASP A 189 1.58 2.93 -12.16
#